data_c180524e3e54080ad66f19f5b5d68787
#
_entry.id   c180524e3e54080ad66f19f5b5d68787
#
_cell.length_a   1.000
_cell.length_b   1.000
_cell.length_c   1.000
_cell.angle_alpha   90.00
_cell.angle_beta   90.00
_cell.angle_gamma   90.00
#
_symmetry.space_group_name_H-M   'P 1'
#
loop_
_entity.id
_entity.type
_entity.pdbx_description
1 polymer ?
#
loop_
_entity_poly.entity_id
_entity_poly.type
_entity_poly.pdbx_seq_one_letter_code
_entity_poly.pdbx_strand_id
1 'polypeptide(L)'
;EYLPPTGTRRDPWPRTPHPDILGYGTRDHGNRVGFWRLAEMLDRLRIRATLSLGVAAFEHYPDVMRASLQRGWDVMCHGIYNTRYLWDMPEAEERAVISDCVESYARLTGGGRMAGWLSPALSHTLNTPDLISEAGFTYICDFVHDEQPWPVATRGGQPLISLPYTVDLNDAVTNRMGLEAPAFARMVRDSFDRLWRDGAANGRVMCVAVHPYNMGQAHRARYLEEALSYILSHSGVWVATGAEIAVWYLANHHPRLTESLAEAGRS
;
A
#
# COMPACT_ATOMS: atom_id res chain seq x y z
N GLU A 1 -3.74 4.47 14.60
CA GLU A 1 -2.66 5.23 15.23
C GLU A 1 -3.22 6.17 16.26
N TYR A 2 -3.00 5.87 17.53
CA TYR A 2 -3.55 6.71 18.58
C TYR A 2 -2.78 7.99 18.79
N LEU A 3 -1.49 7.91 18.80
CA LEU A 3 -0.65 9.05 19.11
C LEU A 3 0.67 8.89 18.36
N PRO A 4 0.91 9.68 17.30
CA PRO A 4 2.20 9.63 16.62
C PRO A 4 3.32 10.00 17.60
N PRO A 5 4.46 9.31 17.53
CA PRO A 5 5.60 9.64 18.38
C PRO A 5 6.01 11.10 18.19
N THR A 6 6.21 11.78 19.28
CA THR A 6 6.78 13.11 19.26
C THR A 6 8.24 13.01 18.87
N GLY A 7 8.67 13.68 17.86
CA GLY A 7 10.08 13.90 17.86
C GLY A 7 10.76 14.18 16.55
N THR A 8 10.32 13.66 15.44
CA THR A 8 11.14 13.70 14.21
C THR A 8 10.49 14.35 12.99
N ARG A 9 9.20 14.72 13.05
CA ARG A 9 8.54 15.40 11.93
C ARG A 9 8.74 16.91 11.99
N ARG A 10 9.24 17.47 10.91
CA ARG A 10 9.11 18.89 10.59
C ARG A 10 7.65 19.12 10.15
N ASP A 11 6.77 19.29 11.14
CA ASP A 11 5.40 19.72 10.88
C ASP A 11 5.39 21.25 10.82
N PRO A 12 4.68 21.88 9.86
CA PRO A 12 4.53 23.34 9.82
C PRO A 12 3.75 23.88 11.02
N TRP A 13 3.06 23.01 11.75
CA TRP A 13 2.30 23.36 12.95
C TRP A 13 3.15 23.25 14.22
N PRO A 14 2.91 24.12 15.20
CA PRO A 14 3.51 23.97 16.52
C PRO A 14 3.25 22.56 17.04
N ARG A 15 4.28 21.91 17.56
CA ARG A 15 4.11 20.59 18.17
C ARG A 15 3.17 20.68 19.35
N THR A 16 2.08 19.93 19.29
CA THR A 16 1.23 19.77 20.46
C THR A 16 1.94 18.86 21.47
N PRO A 17 1.89 19.19 22.76
CA PRO A 17 2.34 18.25 23.80
C PRO A 17 1.47 16.98 23.75
N HIS A 18 1.98 15.87 24.29
CA HIS A 18 1.16 14.68 24.46
C HIS A 18 -0.01 14.93 25.42
N PRO A 19 -1.21 14.41 25.09
CA PRO A 19 -1.58 13.73 23.85
C PRO A 19 -1.67 14.70 22.65
N ASP A 20 -1.19 14.28 21.47
CA ASP A 20 -1.31 15.03 20.21
C ASP A 20 -2.74 14.91 19.64
N ILE A 21 -3.64 15.68 20.19
CA ILE A 21 -5.06 15.65 19.82
C ILE A 21 -5.29 16.09 18.37
N LEU A 22 -4.53 17.05 17.87
CA LEU A 22 -4.67 17.54 16.49
C LEU A 22 -4.22 16.47 15.48
N GLY A 23 -3.06 15.87 15.69
CA GLY A 23 -2.55 14.80 14.83
C GLY A 23 -3.45 13.56 14.86
N TYR A 24 -3.92 13.18 16.04
CA TYR A 24 -4.91 12.13 16.20
C TYR A 24 -6.23 12.47 15.47
N GLY A 25 -6.81 13.63 15.76
CA GLY A 25 -8.09 14.05 15.19
C GLY A 25 -8.09 14.13 13.67
N THR A 26 -6.96 14.53 13.07
CA THR A 26 -6.81 14.54 11.60
C THR A 26 -6.93 13.12 11.03
N ARG A 27 -6.30 12.13 11.66
CA ARG A 27 -6.35 10.74 11.21
C ARG A 27 -7.68 10.06 11.52
N ASP A 28 -8.24 10.35 12.69
CA ASP A 28 -9.57 9.91 13.09
C ASP A 28 -10.65 10.42 12.11
N HIS A 29 -10.58 11.69 11.70
CA HIS A 29 -11.44 12.22 10.62
C HIS A 29 -11.27 11.41 9.32
N GLY A 30 -10.04 11.01 8.98
CA GLY A 30 -9.78 10.15 7.84
C GLY A 30 -10.57 8.84 7.94
N ASN A 31 -10.51 8.17 9.07
CA ASN A 31 -11.20 6.88 9.29
C ASN A 31 -12.72 7.03 9.40
N ARG A 32 -13.21 8.12 9.99
CA ARG A 32 -14.64 8.34 10.22
C ARG A 32 -15.39 8.95 9.06
N VAL A 33 -14.72 9.73 8.22
CA VAL A 33 -15.34 10.50 7.12
C VAL A 33 -14.64 10.24 5.79
N GLY A 34 -13.32 10.42 5.74
CA GLY A 34 -12.56 10.34 4.51
C GLY A 34 -12.60 8.96 3.86
N PHE A 35 -12.53 7.89 4.65
CA PHE A 35 -12.65 6.51 4.17
C PHE A 35 -13.97 6.28 3.43
N TRP A 36 -15.07 6.70 3.99
CA TRP A 36 -16.40 6.50 3.40
C TRP A 36 -16.56 7.25 2.09
N ARG A 37 -16.07 8.48 2.02
CA ARG A 37 -16.06 9.27 0.79
C ARG A 37 -15.23 8.62 -0.31
N LEU A 38 -14.05 8.09 0.03
CA LEU A 38 -13.22 7.34 -0.93
C LEU A 38 -13.89 6.03 -1.33
N ALA A 39 -14.45 5.28 -0.39
CA ALA A 39 -15.13 4.02 -0.68
C ALA A 39 -16.32 4.21 -1.63
N GLU A 40 -17.18 5.21 -1.38
CA GLU A 40 -18.31 5.55 -2.26
C GLU A 40 -17.85 5.98 -3.66
N MET A 41 -16.76 6.74 -3.75
CA MET A 41 -16.15 7.13 -5.03
C MET A 41 -15.66 5.91 -5.79
N LEU A 42 -14.92 5.01 -5.13
CA LEU A 42 -14.41 3.78 -5.73
C LEU A 42 -15.54 2.84 -6.16
N ASP A 43 -16.63 2.77 -5.39
CA ASP A 43 -17.83 2.02 -5.75
C ASP A 43 -18.46 2.56 -7.06
N ARG A 44 -18.60 3.90 -7.18
CA ARG A 44 -19.12 4.53 -8.43
C ARG A 44 -18.24 4.25 -9.63
N LEU A 45 -16.93 4.24 -9.43
CA LEU A 45 -15.94 3.95 -10.46
C LEU A 45 -15.72 2.45 -10.70
N ARG A 46 -16.33 1.59 -9.90
CA ARG A 46 -16.18 0.12 -9.95
C ARG A 46 -14.73 -0.32 -9.75
N ILE A 47 -14.00 0.37 -8.89
CA ILE A 47 -12.62 0.06 -8.53
C ILE A 47 -12.60 -0.71 -7.21
N ARG A 48 -11.95 -1.87 -7.19
CA ARG A 48 -11.56 -2.54 -5.95
C ARG A 48 -10.17 -2.07 -5.55
N ALA A 49 -10.02 -1.68 -4.30
CA ALA A 49 -8.75 -1.18 -3.78
C ALA A 49 -7.91 -2.30 -3.16
N THR A 50 -6.61 -2.05 -3.05
CA THR A 50 -5.75 -2.69 -2.05
C THR A 50 -5.66 -1.76 -0.84
N LEU A 51 -6.16 -2.23 0.30
CA LEU A 51 -6.11 -1.48 1.55
C LEU A 51 -4.77 -1.73 2.25
N SER A 52 -3.91 -0.72 2.33
CA SER A 52 -2.69 -0.76 3.13
C SER A 52 -3.07 -0.55 4.60
N LEU A 53 -3.09 -1.64 5.37
CA LEU A 53 -3.71 -1.71 6.68
C LEU A 53 -2.69 -1.78 7.81
N GLY A 54 -2.63 -0.74 8.67
CA GLY A 54 -2.16 -0.92 10.03
C GLY A 54 -3.22 -1.74 10.80
N VAL A 55 -2.89 -2.98 11.17
CA VAL A 55 -3.89 -3.99 11.59
C VAL A 55 -4.76 -3.53 12.75
N ALA A 56 -4.21 -2.75 13.69
CA ALA A 56 -4.96 -2.17 14.80
C ALA A 56 -6.12 -1.28 14.35
N ALA A 57 -6.10 -0.73 13.12
CA ALA A 57 -7.21 0.07 12.62
C ALA A 57 -8.51 -0.75 12.49
N PHE A 58 -8.43 -2.04 12.20
CA PHE A 58 -9.63 -2.90 12.15
C PHE A 58 -10.23 -3.18 13.52
N GLU A 59 -9.40 -3.19 14.56
CA GLU A 59 -9.89 -3.32 15.94
C GLU A 59 -10.61 -2.05 16.38
N HIS A 60 -10.07 -0.88 16.04
CA HIS A 60 -10.62 0.41 16.45
C HIS A 60 -11.78 0.88 15.58
N TYR A 61 -11.81 0.46 14.31
CA TYR A 61 -12.85 0.83 13.33
C TYR A 61 -13.45 -0.40 12.66
N PRO A 62 -14.23 -1.23 13.39
CA PRO A 62 -14.79 -2.48 12.84
C PRO A 62 -15.74 -2.25 11.66
N ASP A 63 -16.34 -1.06 11.53
CA ASP A 63 -17.16 -0.70 10.37
C ASP A 63 -16.30 -0.56 9.10
N VAL A 64 -15.11 0.02 9.22
CA VAL A 64 -14.14 0.11 8.12
C VAL A 64 -13.73 -1.30 7.67
N MET A 65 -13.46 -2.20 8.64
CA MET A 65 -13.17 -3.60 8.35
C MET A 65 -14.30 -4.25 7.54
N ARG A 66 -15.53 -4.21 8.08
CA ARG A 66 -16.69 -4.82 7.42
C ARG A 66 -16.90 -4.27 6.01
N ALA A 67 -16.83 -2.96 5.86
CA ALA A 67 -17.01 -2.30 4.57
C ALA A 67 -15.95 -2.68 3.53
N SER A 68 -14.70 -2.83 3.94
CA SER A 68 -13.60 -3.24 3.06
C SER A 68 -13.75 -4.71 2.62
N LEU A 69 -14.04 -5.60 3.56
CA LEU A 69 -14.23 -7.03 3.28
C LEU A 69 -15.47 -7.28 2.39
N GLN A 70 -16.58 -6.58 2.63
CA GLN A 70 -17.79 -6.68 1.81
C GLN A 70 -17.58 -6.23 0.36
N ARG A 71 -16.65 -5.30 0.12
CA ARG A 71 -16.28 -4.85 -1.23
C ARG A 71 -15.31 -5.78 -1.93
N GLY A 72 -14.84 -6.83 -1.27
CA GLY A 72 -13.82 -7.73 -1.81
C GLY A 72 -12.49 -7.01 -2.07
N TRP A 73 -12.17 -6.01 -1.25
CA TRP A 73 -10.88 -5.35 -1.35
C TRP A 73 -9.76 -6.26 -0.88
N ASP A 74 -8.62 -6.18 -1.54
CA ASP A 74 -7.39 -6.81 -1.07
C ASP A 74 -6.88 -6.08 0.17
N VAL A 75 -6.30 -6.81 1.11
CA VAL A 75 -5.68 -6.23 2.30
C VAL A 75 -4.19 -6.54 2.31
N MET A 76 -3.40 -5.48 2.26
CA MET A 76 -1.95 -5.49 2.38
C MET A 76 -1.58 -5.04 3.79
N CYS A 77 -0.77 -5.81 4.48
CA CYS A 77 -0.31 -5.48 5.83
C CYS A 77 0.61 -4.25 5.81
N HIS A 78 0.35 -3.31 6.72
CA HIS A 78 1.18 -2.13 6.96
C HIS A 78 1.62 -2.05 8.44
N GLY A 79 2.00 -3.20 9.00
CA GLY A 79 2.34 -3.34 10.42
C GLY A 79 1.11 -3.30 11.34
N ILE A 80 1.36 -3.35 12.65
CA ILE A 80 0.29 -3.17 13.66
C ILE A 80 -0.15 -1.71 13.71
N TYR A 81 0.82 -0.81 13.86
CA TYR A 81 0.64 0.64 13.86
C TYR A 81 1.60 1.28 12.87
N ASN A 82 1.15 2.30 12.15
CA ASN A 82 1.98 3.03 11.20
C ASN A 82 3.13 3.83 11.86
N THR A 83 3.20 3.83 13.16
CA THR A 83 4.26 4.48 13.95
C THR A 83 5.32 3.51 14.47
N ARG A 84 5.10 2.20 14.34
CA ARG A 84 6.07 1.18 14.72
C ARG A 84 6.91 0.80 13.50
N TYR A 85 8.02 1.48 13.34
CA TYR A 85 8.97 1.24 12.27
C TYR A 85 9.82 0.01 12.53
N LEU A 86 10.29 -0.66 11.47
CA LEU A 86 11.11 -1.87 11.54
C LEU A 86 12.62 -1.57 11.50
N TRP A 87 13.03 -0.32 11.24
CA TRP A 87 14.45 0.04 11.15
C TRP A 87 15.24 -0.44 12.36
N ASP A 88 16.38 -1.08 12.09
CA ASP A 88 17.30 -1.61 13.08
C ASP A 88 16.70 -2.62 14.06
N MET A 89 15.50 -3.16 13.74
CA MET A 89 14.84 -4.14 14.58
C MET A 89 15.56 -5.50 14.51
N PRO A 90 15.88 -6.13 15.63
CA PRO A 90 16.41 -7.49 15.63
C PRO A 90 15.44 -8.47 14.98
N GLU A 91 15.96 -9.47 14.24
CA GLU A 91 15.14 -10.43 13.49
C GLU A 91 14.04 -11.08 14.35
N ALA A 92 14.35 -11.46 15.58
CA ALA A 92 13.37 -12.08 16.47
C ALA A 92 12.21 -11.13 16.85
N GLU A 93 12.49 -9.84 17.04
CA GLU A 93 11.48 -8.84 17.33
C GLU A 93 10.63 -8.55 16.08
N GLU A 94 11.26 -8.41 14.91
CA GLU A 94 10.56 -8.21 13.65
C GLU A 94 9.64 -9.38 13.32
N ARG A 95 10.11 -10.61 13.53
CA ARG A 95 9.31 -11.83 13.38
C ARG A 95 8.08 -11.81 14.30
N ALA A 96 8.24 -11.40 15.56
CA ALA A 96 7.13 -11.27 16.49
C ALA A 96 6.11 -10.23 16.02
N VAL A 97 6.56 -9.08 15.51
CA VAL A 97 5.67 -8.04 14.95
C VAL A 97 4.89 -8.58 13.74
N ILE A 98 5.54 -9.32 12.85
CA ILE A 98 4.88 -9.91 11.68
C ILE A 98 3.85 -10.97 12.13
N SER A 99 4.20 -11.83 13.09
CA SER A 99 3.28 -12.84 13.66
C SER A 99 2.06 -12.16 14.28
N ASP A 100 2.27 -11.12 15.11
CA ASP A 100 1.20 -10.33 15.72
C ASP A 100 0.25 -9.73 14.65
N CYS A 101 0.78 -9.27 13.52
CA CYS A 101 -0.04 -8.76 12.42
C CYS A 101 -0.93 -9.87 11.83
N VAL A 102 -0.34 -11.03 11.53
CA VAL A 102 -1.06 -12.15 10.93
C VAL A 102 -2.12 -12.70 11.88
N GLU A 103 -1.77 -12.94 13.14
CA GLU A 103 -2.67 -13.48 14.14
C GLU A 103 -3.83 -12.54 14.47
N SER A 104 -3.52 -11.23 14.64
CA SER A 104 -4.53 -10.22 14.90
C SER A 104 -5.50 -10.08 13.74
N TYR A 105 -4.99 -10.05 12.49
CA TYR A 105 -5.85 -9.97 11.33
C TYR A 105 -6.74 -11.22 11.20
N ALA A 106 -6.18 -12.41 11.34
CA ALA A 106 -6.95 -13.66 11.31
C ALA A 106 -8.03 -13.70 12.41
N ARG A 107 -7.70 -13.29 13.62
CA ARG A 107 -8.66 -13.19 14.75
C ARG A 107 -9.81 -12.23 14.43
N LEU A 108 -9.50 -11.03 13.91
CA LEU A 108 -10.50 -9.99 13.64
C LEU A 108 -11.42 -10.36 12.46
N THR A 109 -10.91 -11.09 11.48
CA THR A 109 -11.63 -11.40 10.24
C THR A 109 -12.19 -12.83 10.17
N GLY A 110 -12.02 -13.62 11.22
CA GLY A 110 -12.49 -15.00 11.25
C GLY A 110 -11.66 -15.96 10.36
N GLY A 111 -10.34 -15.77 10.34
CA GLY A 111 -9.41 -16.64 9.61
C GLY A 111 -8.94 -16.06 8.26
N GLY A 112 -9.19 -14.78 7.99
CA GLY A 112 -8.70 -14.09 6.79
C GLY A 112 -7.17 -14.08 6.71
N ARG A 113 -6.65 -13.90 5.50
CA ARG A 113 -5.22 -13.80 5.21
C ARG A 113 -4.94 -12.53 4.42
N MET A 114 -3.78 -11.93 4.66
CA MET A 114 -3.25 -10.82 3.89
C MET A 114 -2.23 -11.36 2.88
N ALA A 115 -2.33 -10.91 1.62
CA ALA A 115 -1.42 -11.38 0.57
C ALA A 115 -0.17 -10.51 0.46
N GLY A 116 -0.25 -9.25 0.80
CA GLY A 116 0.81 -8.27 0.59
C GLY A 116 1.35 -7.62 1.85
N TRP A 117 2.55 -7.06 1.70
CA TRP A 117 3.26 -6.33 2.73
C TRP A 117 3.76 -4.98 2.21
N LEU A 118 3.59 -3.95 3.02
CA LEU A 118 4.22 -2.64 2.89
C LEU A 118 4.66 -2.19 4.28
N SER A 119 5.95 -2.10 4.54
CA SER A 119 6.46 -1.67 5.84
C SER A 119 6.04 -0.23 6.16
N PRO A 120 5.66 0.08 7.42
CA PRO A 120 5.40 1.45 7.83
C PRO A 120 6.57 2.37 7.46
N ALA A 121 6.29 3.43 6.71
CA ALA A 121 7.30 4.36 6.19
C ALA A 121 8.43 3.69 5.36
N LEU A 122 8.18 2.55 4.72
CA LEU A 122 9.16 1.75 3.97
C LEU A 122 10.36 1.34 4.84
N SER A 123 10.12 1.05 6.12
CA SER A 123 11.14 0.80 7.15
C SER A 123 11.60 -0.66 7.24
N HIS A 124 11.54 -1.41 6.13
CA HIS A 124 11.98 -2.80 6.10
C HIS A 124 13.45 -2.97 6.53
N THR A 125 13.79 -4.15 7.05
CA THR A 125 15.15 -4.60 7.31
C THR A 125 15.61 -5.55 6.20
N LEU A 126 16.85 -6.00 6.25
CA LEU A 126 17.36 -7.04 5.34
C LEU A 126 16.65 -8.39 5.54
N ASN A 127 16.04 -8.62 6.70
CA ASN A 127 15.33 -9.85 7.02
C ASN A 127 13.85 -9.83 6.61
N THR A 128 13.27 -8.65 6.43
CA THR A 128 11.82 -8.50 6.13
C THR A 128 11.35 -9.41 4.99
N PRO A 129 12.02 -9.49 3.82
CA PRO A 129 11.55 -10.34 2.73
C PRO A 129 11.45 -11.82 3.12
N ASP A 130 12.42 -12.31 3.86
CA ASP A 130 12.43 -13.71 4.34
C ASP A 130 11.30 -13.95 5.33
N LEU A 131 11.16 -13.07 6.32
CA LEU A 131 10.19 -13.20 7.40
C LEU A 131 8.74 -13.15 6.91
N ILE A 132 8.43 -12.23 6.00
CA ILE A 132 7.08 -12.14 5.42
C ILE A 132 6.78 -13.30 4.48
N SER A 133 7.77 -13.78 3.73
CA SER A 133 7.65 -14.97 2.89
C SER A 133 7.35 -16.21 3.74
N GLU A 134 8.08 -16.41 4.84
CA GLU A 134 7.84 -17.48 5.81
C GLU A 134 6.45 -17.37 6.46
N ALA A 135 5.94 -16.15 6.66
CA ALA A 135 4.60 -15.87 7.18
C ALA A 135 3.47 -16.02 6.15
N GLY A 136 3.82 -16.32 4.88
CA GLY A 136 2.87 -16.63 3.81
C GLY A 136 2.40 -15.42 2.98
N PHE A 137 3.08 -14.28 3.07
CA PHE A 137 2.86 -13.17 2.15
C PHE A 137 3.44 -13.50 0.77
N THR A 138 2.79 -13.03 -0.28
CA THR A 138 3.15 -13.32 -1.68
C THR A 138 3.74 -12.11 -2.41
N TYR A 139 3.51 -10.90 -1.91
CA TYR A 139 4.12 -9.69 -2.48
C TYR A 139 4.53 -8.68 -1.42
N ILE A 140 5.53 -7.88 -1.77
CA ILE A 140 6.05 -6.74 -1.00
C ILE A 140 6.08 -5.49 -1.88
N CYS A 141 5.77 -4.32 -1.31
CA CYS A 141 5.77 -3.03 -2.00
C CYS A 141 6.86 -2.05 -1.53
N ASP A 142 7.82 -2.53 -0.73
CA ASP A 142 8.85 -1.67 -0.12
C ASP A 142 9.97 -1.25 -1.08
N PHE A 143 10.17 -2.01 -2.17
CA PHE A 143 11.25 -1.76 -3.12
C PHE A 143 10.76 -0.88 -4.26
N VAL A 144 11.06 0.37 -4.25
CA VAL A 144 10.65 1.35 -5.28
C VAL A 144 11.63 1.30 -6.45
N HIS A 145 11.82 0.14 -7.10
CA HIS A 145 12.93 -0.07 -8.04
C HIS A 145 12.51 -0.37 -9.49
N ASP A 146 11.25 -0.64 -9.76
CA ASP A 146 10.80 -0.99 -11.12
C ASP A 146 9.35 -0.55 -11.35
N GLU A 147 8.93 -0.57 -12.61
CA GLU A 147 7.55 -0.37 -13.07
C GLU A 147 6.87 -1.69 -13.44
N GLN A 148 7.57 -2.83 -13.26
CA GLN A 148 7.07 -4.18 -13.45
C GLN A 148 7.27 -5.00 -12.17
N PRO A 149 6.44 -6.02 -11.91
CA PRO A 149 6.68 -6.94 -10.82
C PRO A 149 7.98 -7.70 -11.02
N TRP A 150 8.69 -7.98 -9.92
CA TRP A 150 9.98 -8.67 -9.94
C TRP A 150 10.09 -9.72 -8.84
N PRO A 151 10.67 -10.90 -9.09
CA PRO A 151 10.85 -11.90 -8.05
C PRO A 151 11.89 -11.44 -7.02
N VAL A 152 11.62 -11.73 -5.77
CA VAL A 152 12.53 -11.49 -4.64
C VAL A 152 13.06 -12.82 -4.14
N ALA A 153 14.37 -12.96 -4.08
CA ALA A 153 15.00 -14.15 -3.49
C ALA A 153 14.76 -14.18 -1.99
N THR A 154 14.31 -15.33 -1.48
CA THR A 154 14.06 -15.57 -0.06
C THR A 154 14.85 -16.80 0.43
N ARG A 155 15.28 -16.81 1.70
CA ARG A 155 16.01 -17.93 2.32
C ARG A 155 15.24 -19.26 2.23
N GLY A 156 13.93 -19.19 2.40
CA GLY A 156 13.06 -20.36 2.37
C GLY A 156 12.64 -20.81 0.97
N GLY A 157 12.98 -20.06 -0.08
CA GLY A 157 12.60 -20.36 -1.46
C GLY A 157 11.11 -20.20 -1.78
N GLN A 158 10.28 -19.73 -0.83
CA GLN A 158 8.89 -19.41 -1.13
C GLN A 158 8.83 -18.21 -2.08
N PRO A 159 7.95 -18.25 -3.09
CA PRO A 159 7.81 -17.15 -4.02
C PRO A 159 7.37 -15.85 -3.34
N LEU A 160 8.16 -14.81 -3.51
CA LEU A 160 7.82 -13.43 -3.09
C LEU A 160 8.06 -12.52 -4.28
N ILE A 161 7.14 -11.58 -4.50
CA ILE A 161 7.20 -10.64 -5.61
C ILE A 161 7.30 -9.22 -5.07
N SER A 162 8.26 -8.44 -5.58
CA SER A 162 8.23 -7.00 -5.46
C SER A 162 7.19 -6.45 -6.43
N LEU A 163 6.13 -5.85 -5.92
CA LEU A 163 5.18 -5.09 -6.72
C LEU A 163 5.58 -3.61 -6.78
N PRO A 164 5.49 -2.98 -7.96
CA PRO A 164 5.76 -1.56 -8.07
C PRO A 164 4.89 -0.73 -7.13
N TYR A 165 5.56 0.13 -6.36
CA TYR A 165 4.94 1.15 -5.53
C TYR A 165 5.48 2.51 -5.96
N THR A 166 4.60 3.36 -6.50
CA THR A 166 5.01 4.66 -7.03
C THR A 166 4.98 5.69 -5.90
N VAL A 167 6.11 5.85 -5.23
CA VAL A 167 6.23 6.74 -4.05
C VAL A 167 5.88 8.19 -4.37
N ASP A 168 6.17 8.64 -5.58
CA ASP A 168 5.82 10.00 -6.04
C ASP A 168 4.31 10.19 -6.24
N LEU A 169 3.56 9.10 -6.43
CA LEU A 169 2.10 9.10 -6.50
C LEU A 169 1.47 8.75 -5.13
N ASN A 170 2.15 9.09 -4.05
CA ASN A 170 1.64 9.01 -2.69
C ASN A 170 1.20 10.40 -2.22
N ASP A 171 -0.09 10.57 -1.95
CA ASP A 171 -0.68 11.85 -1.59
C ASP A 171 -0.13 12.45 -0.29
N ALA A 172 0.32 11.63 0.65
CA ALA A 172 0.95 12.11 1.88
C ALA A 172 2.37 12.62 1.62
N VAL A 173 3.10 12.03 0.67
CA VAL A 173 4.43 12.50 0.25
C VAL A 173 4.29 13.84 -0.45
N THR A 174 3.44 13.92 -1.47
CA THR A 174 3.22 15.14 -2.25
C THR A 174 2.67 16.28 -1.39
N ASN A 175 1.75 15.99 -0.46
CA ASN A 175 1.24 16.99 0.47
C ASN A 175 2.33 17.55 1.41
N ARG A 176 3.29 16.72 1.84
CA ARG A 176 4.46 17.20 2.62
C ARG A 176 5.39 18.10 1.79
N MET A 177 5.42 17.90 0.49
CA MET A 177 6.16 18.76 -0.46
C MET A 177 5.38 20.06 -0.78
N GLY A 178 4.21 20.27 -0.17
CA GLY A 178 3.37 21.46 -0.39
C GLY A 178 2.54 21.41 -1.67
N LEU A 179 2.39 20.23 -2.28
CA LEU A 179 1.59 20.09 -3.49
C LEU A 179 0.10 19.94 -3.16
N GLU A 180 -0.71 20.76 -3.81
CA GLU A 180 -2.16 20.73 -3.68
C GLU A 180 -2.80 19.58 -4.50
N ALA A 181 -4.04 19.21 -4.15
CA ALA A 181 -4.76 18.11 -4.80
C ALA A 181 -4.84 18.21 -6.34
N PRO A 182 -5.01 19.38 -6.97
CA PRO A 182 -4.95 19.50 -8.43
C PRO A 182 -3.59 19.11 -9.00
N ALA A 183 -2.50 19.44 -8.30
CA ALA A 183 -1.15 19.07 -8.74
C ALA A 183 -0.94 17.56 -8.62
N PHE A 184 -1.38 16.94 -7.53
CA PHE A 184 -1.36 15.49 -7.37
C PHE A 184 -2.15 14.79 -8.48
N ALA A 185 -3.37 15.21 -8.78
CA ALA A 185 -4.18 14.64 -9.85
C ALA A 185 -3.52 14.77 -11.22
N ARG A 186 -2.83 15.89 -11.49
CA ARG A 186 -2.04 16.06 -12.72
C ARG A 186 -0.88 15.08 -12.77
N MET A 187 -0.12 14.92 -11.68
CA MET A 187 0.98 13.95 -11.60
C MET A 187 0.48 12.52 -11.88
N VAL A 188 -0.67 12.14 -11.32
CA VAL A 188 -1.29 10.83 -11.59
C VAL A 188 -1.59 10.66 -13.09
N ARG A 189 -2.16 11.66 -13.74
CA ARG A 189 -2.48 11.61 -15.16
C ARG A 189 -1.23 11.58 -16.04
N ASP A 190 -0.26 12.45 -15.77
CA ASP A 190 0.99 12.55 -16.55
C ASP A 190 1.79 11.24 -16.45
N SER A 191 1.85 10.62 -15.25
CA SER A 191 2.46 9.31 -15.03
C SER A 191 1.71 8.22 -15.78
N PHE A 192 0.37 8.22 -15.72
CA PHE A 192 -0.45 7.28 -16.45
C PHE A 192 -0.21 7.38 -17.97
N ASP A 193 -0.21 8.57 -18.53
CA ASP A 193 0.00 8.80 -19.97
C ASP A 193 1.34 8.22 -20.46
N ARG A 194 2.37 8.35 -19.62
CA ARG A 194 3.68 7.78 -19.94
C ARG A 194 3.66 6.25 -19.85
N LEU A 195 3.21 5.71 -18.74
CA LEU A 195 3.16 4.26 -18.52
C LEU A 195 2.22 3.54 -19.50
N TRP A 196 1.12 4.18 -19.88
CA TRP A 196 0.20 3.66 -20.89
C TRP A 196 0.85 3.53 -22.27
N ARG A 197 1.65 4.52 -22.69
CA ARG A 197 2.42 4.45 -23.94
C ARG A 197 3.49 3.36 -23.88
N ASP A 198 4.25 3.31 -22.79
CA ASP A 198 5.31 2.30 -22.59
C ASP A 198 4.70 0.90 -22.48
N GLY A 199 3.50 0.79 -21.91
CA GLY A 199 2.72 -0.42 -21.78
C GLY A 199 2.31 -1.09 -23.09
N ALA A 200 2.38 -0.37 -24.22
CA ALA A 200 2.15 -0.96 -25.52
C ALA A 200 3.21 -2.01 -25.94
N ALA A 201 4.43 -1.90 -25.42
CA ALA A 201 5.51 -2.85 -25.67
C ALA A 201 5.59 -3.96 -24.61
N ASN A 202 5.36 -3.61 -23.35
CA ASN A 202 5.35 -4.53 -22.21
C ASN A 202 4.51 -3.94 -21.07
N GLY A 203 3.85 -4.78 -20.28
CA GLY A 203 2.97 -4.33 -19.20
C GLY A 203 3.70 -3.43 -18.19
N ARG A 204 2.99 -2.41 -17.71
CA ARG A 204 3.44 -1.53 -16.63
C ARG A 204 2.43 -1.56 -15.48
N VAL A 205 2.92 -1.39 -14.26
CA VAL A 205 2.09 -1.27 -13.05
C VAL A 205 2.22 0.14 -12.51
N MET A 206 1.11 0.79 -12.26
CA MET A 206 1.04 2.09 -11.60
C MET A 206 0.27 1.95 -10.29
N CYS A 207 0.88 2.37 -9.20
CA CYS A 207 0.24 2.44 -7.89
C CYS A 207 -0.09 3.90 -7.58
N VAL A 208 -1.35 4.18 -7.24
CA VAL A 208 -1.80 5.48 -6.72
C VAL A 208 -2.12 5.31 -5.25
N ALA A 209 -1.24 5.79 -4.38
CA ALA A 209 -1.37 5.66 -2.94
C ALA A 209 -2.05 6.88 -2.33
N VAL A 210 -3.19 6.65 -1.69
CA VAL A 210 -3.99 7.72 -1.09
C VAL A 210 -4.36 7.41 0.35
N HIS A 211 -4.45 8.46 1.16
CA HIS A 211 -4.81 8.37 2.56
C HIS A 211 -6.18 9.00 2.80
N PRO A 212 -7.07 8.33 3.54
CA PRO A 212 -8.40 8.87 3.86
C PRO A 212 -8.36 10.26 4.52
N TYR A 213 -7.36 10.52 5.37
CA TYR A 213 -7.20 11.82 6.02
C TYR A 213 -6.69 12.92 5.08
N ASN A 214 -6.19 12.57 3.89
CA ASN A 214 -5.67 13.52 2.89
C ASN A 214 -6.62 13.60 1.69
N MET A 215 -6.55 12.68 0.73
CA MET A 215 -7.43 12.73 -0.45
C MET A 215 -8.90 12.44 -0.15
N GLY A 216 -9.23 11.89 1.02
CA GLY A 216 -10.60 11.80 1.51
C GLY A 216 -11.22 13.11 1.98
N GLN A 217 -10.49 14.23 2.00
CA GLN A 217 -11.02 15.56 2.36
C GLN A 217 -11.99 16.08 1.28
N ALA A 218 -13.03 16.83 1.71
CA ALA A 218 -14.09 17.27 0.84
C ALA A 218 -13.61 18.09 -0.38
N HIS A 219 -12.63 18.96 -0.17
CA HIS A 219 -12.05 19.81 -1.21
C HIS A 219 -11.05 19.09 -2.11
N ARG A 220 -10.60 17.87 -1.76
CA ARG A 220 -9.56 17.11 -2.47
C ARG A 220 -10.12 15.96 -3.28
N ALA A 221 -11.14 15.27 -2.77
CA ALA A 221 -11.65 14.01 -3.34
C ALA A 221 -12.03 14.11 -4.82
N ARG A 222 -12.62 15.22 -5.26
CA ARG A 222 -13.01 15.41 -6.67
C ARG A 222 -11.83 15.29 -7.64
N TYR A 223 -10.66 15.78 -7.25
CA TYR A 223 -9.47 15.73 -8.13
C TYR A 223 -8.95 14.30 -8.33
N LEU A 224 -9.04 13.48 -7.27
CA LEU A 224 -8.75 12.05 -7.40
C LEU A 224 -9.78 11.36 -8.31
N GLU A 225 -11.07 11.65 -8.14
CA GLU A 225 -12.14 11.09 -8.99
C GLU A 225 -11.95 11.47 -10.45
N GLU A 226 -11.59 12.72 -10.75
CA GLU A 226 -11.28 13.20 -12.10
C GLU A 226 -10.07 12.44 -12.70
N ALA A 227 -9.01 12.24 -11.92
CA ALA A 227 -7.81 11.52 -12.39
C ALA A 227 -8.11 10.04 -12.64
N LEU A 228 -8.81 9.36 -11.73
CA LEU A 228 -9.19 7.97 -11.89
C LEU A 228 -10.16 7.78 -13.07
N SER A 229 -11.14 8.67 -13.23
CA SER A 229 -12.05 8.66 -14.38
C SER A 229 -11.33 8.81 -15.70
N TYR A 230 -10.30 9.67 -15.74
CA TYR A 230 -9.42 9.82 -16.91
C TYR A 230 -8.73 8.51 -17.25
N ILE A 231 -8.12 7.85 -16.28
CA ILE A 231 -7.46 6.54 -16.46
C ILE A 231 -8.45 5.51 -17.03
N LEU A 232 -9.64 5.43 -16.42
CA LEU A 232 -10.67 4.47 -16.82
C LEU A 232 -11.25 4.73 -18.21
N SER A 233 -11.08 5.91 -18.77
CA SER A 233 -11.52 6.22 -20.14
C SER A 233 -10.62 5.63 -21.24
N HIS A 234 -9.46 5.08 -20.86
CA HIS A 234 -8.51 4.50 -21.80
C HIS A 234 -8.68 2.99 -21.93
N SER A 235 -8.53 2.46 -23.15
CA SER A 235 -8.50 1.03 -23.40
C SER A 235 -7.17 0.40 -22.95
N GLY A 236 -7.16 -0.90 -22.69
CA GLY A 236 -5.95 -1.63 -22.33
C GLY A 236 -5.53 -1.42 -20.86
N VAL A 237 -6.37 -0.81 -20.04
CA VAL A 237 -6.15 -0.65 -18.60
C VAL A 237 -6.77 -1.83 -17.85
N TRP A 238 -5.95 -2.53 -17.09
CA TRP A 238 -6.41 -3.52 -16.14
C TRP A 238 -6.44 -2.92 -14.73
N VAL A 239 -7.63 -2.70 -14.20
CA VAL A 239 -7.82 -2.24 -12.81
C VAL A 239 -7.79 -3.46 -11.91
N ALA A 240 -6.76 -3.58 -11.10
CA ALA A 240 -6.49 -4.76 -10.29
C ALA A 240 -6.08 -4.39 -8.87
N THR A 241 -6.27 -5.32 -7.95
CA THR A 241 -5.66 -5.29 -6.63
C THR A 241 -4.23 -5.82 -6.66
N GLY A 242 -3.44 -5.52 -5.64
CA GLY A 242 -2.08 -6.05 -5.52
C GLY A 242 -2.06 -7.58 -5.53
N ALA A 243 -2.99 -8.22 -4.83
CA ALA A 243 -3.13 -9.67 -4.81
C ALA A 243 -3.42 -10.26 -6.21
N GLU A 244 -4.27 -9.62 -7.00
CA GLU A 244 -4.58 -10.06 -8.37
C GLU A 244 -3.36 -9.97 -9.28
N ILE A 245 -2.60 -8.88 -9.20
CA ILE A 245 -1.35 -8.71 -9.96
C ILE A 245 -0.35 -9.78 -9.54
N ALA A 246 -0.19 -10.01 -8.24
CA ALA A 246 0.75 -11.02 -7.72
C ALA A 246 0.39 -12.43 -8.20
N VAL A 247 -0.88 -12.83 -8.10
CA VAL A 247 -1.35 -14.14 -8.58
C VAL A 247 -1.12 -14.29 -10.09
N TRP A 248 -1.45 -13.25 -10.87
CA TRP A 248 -1.25 -13.29 -12.31
C TRP A 248 0.23 -13.39 -12.70
N TYR A 249 1.10 -12.62 -12.03
CA TYR A 249 2.54 -12.64 -12.30
C TYR A 249 3.17 -13.98 -11.92
N LEU A 250 2.82 -14.54 -10.76
CA LEU A 250 3.28 -15.85 -10.31
C LEU A 250 2.92 -16.95 -11.30
N ALA A 251 1.72 -16.91 -11.87
CA ALA A 251 1.25 -17.92 -12.81
C ALA A 251 1.89 -17.79 -14.21
N ASN A 252 2.18 -16.56 -14.68
CA ASN A 252 2.50 -16.33 -16.09
C ASN A 252 3.96 -15.95 -16.35
N HIS A 253 4.67 -15.36 -15.38
CA HIS A 253 6.02 -14.80 -15.59
C HIS A 253 7.07 -15.36 -14.65
N HIS A 254 6.75 -15.56 -13.39
CA HIS A 254 7.69 -15.96 -12.36
C HIS A 254 8.52 -17.21 -12.71
N PRO A 255 7.94 -18.33 -13.22
CA PRO A 255 8.73 -19.53 -13.54
C PRO A 255 9.81 -19.28 -14.60
N ARG A 256 9.43 -18.59 -15.68
CA ARG A 256 10.36 -18.32 -16.79
C ARG A 256 11.52 -17.42 -16.37
N LEU A 257 11.21 -16.40 -15.55
CA LEU A 257 12.22 -15.45 -15.09
C LEU A 257 13.18 -16.10 -14.08
N THR A 258 12.68 -16.90 -13.17
CA THR A 258 13.54 -17.64 -12.21
C THR A 258 14.45 -18.66 -12.90
N GLU A 259 13.99 -19.35 -13.94
CA GLU A 259 14.82 -20.21 -14.80
C GLU A 259 15.93 -19.42 -15.47
N SER A 260 15.59 -18.29 -16.12
CA SER A 260 16.55 -17.42 -16.81
C SER A 260 17.60 -16.84 -15.85
N LEU A 261 17.20 -16.41 -14.65
CA LEU A 261 18.13 -15.91 -13.64
C LEU A 261 19.05 -17.00 -13.11
N ALA A 262 18.55 -18.23 -12.94
CA ALA A 262 19.35 -19.38 -12.52
C ALA A 262 20.37 -19.80 -13.59
N GLU A 263 20.06 -19.64 -14.87
CA GLU A 263 20.97 -19.87 -16.00
C GLU A 263 22.06 -18.79 -16.05
N ALA A 264 21.70 -17.53 -15.91
CA ALA A 264 22.63 -16.40 -15.90
C ALA A 264 23.61 -16.45 -14.72
N GLY A 265 23.20 -16.96 -13.56
CA GLY A 265 24.06 -17.11 -12.39
C GLY A 265 25.03 -18.31 -12.47
N ARG A 266 24.89 -19.18 -13.49
CA ARG A 266 25.79 -20.31 -13.76
C ARG A 266 26.84 -20.03 -14.81
N SER A 267 26.76 -18.92 -15.52
CA SER A 267 27.73 -18.42 -16.48
C SER A 267 28.74 -17.45 -15.83
#